data_aaa553c44a8ef84d714beab84035917c
#
_entry.id   aaa553c44a8ef84d714beab84035917c
#
_cell.length_a   1.000
_cell.length_b   1.000
_cell.length_c   1.000
_cell.angle_alpha   90.00
_cell.angle_beta   90.00
_cell.angle_gamma   90.00
#
_symmetry.space_group_name_H-M   'P 1'
#
loop_
_entity.id
_entity.type
_entity.pdbx_description
1 polymer ?
#
loop_
_entity_poly.entity_id
_entity_poly.type
_entity_poly.pdbx_seq_one_letter_code
_entity_poly.pdbx_strand_id
1 'polypeptide(L)'
;MSTITSGVQIVLPQHCNGYARPRLFGGQIMAWIDIIGAVAARRYANAAVTTVCVDHLTFIAPAYPNDTVVQEARVTWTGRTSLEVRVDSFVERLDGTRDPVNRAYAVYVALDEEEKPRAVPPFVPETDEERQEYAAALARREIRLKR
;
A
#
# COMPACT_ATOMS: atom_id res chain seq x y z
N MET A 1 -4.98 9.94 -14.47
CA MET A 1 -4.31 8.66 -14.21
C MET A 1 -3.51 8.76 -12.92
N SER A 2 -3.61 7.77 -12.04
CA SER A 2 -2.90 7.84 -10.77
C SER A 2 -1.40 7.62 -10.96
N THR A 3 -0.61 8.35 -10.17
CA THR A 3 0.84 8.22 -10.17
C THR A 3 1.25 7.04 -9.29
N ILE A 4 2.21 6.26 -9.77
CA ILE A 4 2.73 5.11 -9.03
C ILE A 4 3.98 5.54 -8.25
N THR A 5 4.00 5.22 -6.95
CA THR A 5 5.17 5.33 -6.11
C THR A 5 5.75 3.93 -5.94
N SER A 6 7.01 3.76 -6.30
CA SER A 6 7.69 2.46 -6.26
C SER A 6 8.79 2.43 -5.23
N GLY A 7 9.01 1.25 -4.64
CA GLY A 7 10.12 0.99 -3.75
C GLY A 7 10.67 -0.40 -3.98
N VAL A 8 11.97 -0.58 -3.70
CA VAL A 8 12.66 -1.86 -3.90
C VAL A 8 13.47 -2.19 -2.67
N GLN A 9 13.36 -3.43 -2.22
CA GLN A 9 14.11 -3.96 -1.08
C GLN A 9 14.73 -5.30 -1.45
N ILE A 10 15.94 -5.56 -0.98
CA ILE A 10 16.46 -6.93 -0.94
C ILE A 10 16.10 -7.50 0.41
N VAL A 11 15.51 -8.70 0.42
CA VAL A 11 15.17 -9.38 1.66
C VAL A 11 16.45 -9.87 2.32
N LEU A 12 16.74 -9.35 3.51
CA LEU A 12 17.92 -9.72 4.29
C LEU A 12 17.58 -10.78 5.33
N PRO A 13 18.55 -11.55 5.82
CA PRO A 13 18.26 -12.57 6.83
C PRO A 13 17.53 -12.05 8.07
N GLN A 14 17.82 -10.83 8.52
CA GLN A 14 17.14 -10.22 9.67
C GLN A 14 15.67 -9.89 9.40
N HIS A 15 15.24 -9.90 8.15
CA HIS A 15 13.83 -9.70 7.78
C HIS A 15 13.03 -10.99 7.80
N CYS A 16 13.66 -12.11 8.11
CA CYS A 16 13.07 -13.44 7.93
C CYS A 16 12.96 -14.19 9.25
N ASN A 17 11.98 -15.09 9.31
CA ASN A 17 11.87 -16.07 10.37
C ASN A 17 11.38 -17.39 9.78
N GLY A 18 11.39 -18.45 10.60
CA GLY A 18 10.98 -19.78 10.20
C GLY A 18 12.00 -20.82 10.65
N TYR A 19 11.60 -22.08 10.68
CA TYR A 19 12.44 -23.17 11.19
C TYR A 19 13.23 -23.89 10.08
N ALA A 20 12.51 -24.46 9.11
CA ALA A 20 13.15 -25.25 8.06
C ALA A 20 13.68 -24.38 6.93
N ARG A 21 12.88 -23.40 6.49
CA ARG A 21 13.25 -22.45 5.46
C ARG A 21 12.79 -21.06 5.87
N PRO A 22 13.71 -20.20 6.30
CA PRO A 22 13.35 -18.84 6.67
C PRO A 22 12.69 -18.10 5.51
N ARG A 23 11.67 -17.32 5.82
CA ARG A 23 10.95 -16.51 4.84
C ARG A 23 10.69 -15.12 5.41
N LEU A 24 10.41 -14.19 4.52
CA LEU A 24 10.11 -12.81 4.90
C LEU A 24 8.98 -12.80 5.94
N PHE A 25 9.28 -12.17 7.07
CA PHE A 25 8.32 -12.05 8.18
C PHE A 25 7.16 -11.14 7.76
N GLY A 26 5.93 -11.59 8.05
CA GLY A 26 4.73 -10.84 7.69
C GLY A 26 4.71 -9.42 8.22
N GLY A 27 5.14 -9.22 9.47
CA GLY A 27 5.23 -7.88 10.06
C GLY A 27 6.22 -6.97 9.34
N GLN A 28 7.30 -7.53 8.79
CA GLN A 28 8.27 -6.74 8.04
C GLN A 28 7.68 -6.22 6.73
N ILE A 29 7.00 -7.08 5.98
CA ILE A 29 6.38 -6.64 4.73
C ILE A 29 5.22 -5.67 5.00
N MET A 30 4.50 -5.85 6.10
CA MET A 30 3.47 -4.90 6.51
C MET A 30 4.06 -3.53 6.81
N ALA A 31 5.23 -3.48 7.47
CA ALA A 31 5.94 -2.22 7.70
C ALA A 31 6.33 -1.56 6.38
N TRP A 32 6.86 -2.33 5.43
CA TRP A 32 7.21 -1.81 4.10
C TRP A 32 5.98 -1.30 3.34
N ILE A 33 4.86 -2.01 3.44
CA ILE A 33 3.59 -1.59 2.83
C ILE A 33 3.15 -0.24 3.40
N ASP A 34 3.19 -0.09 4.72
CA ASP A 34 2.78 1.14 5.36
C ASP A 34 3.70 2.31 4.97
N ILE A 35 5.00 2.07 4.90
CA ILE A 35 5.97 3.09 4.51
C ILE A 35 5.71 3.57 3.08
N ILE A 36 5.64 2.65 2.11
CA ILE A 36 5.45 3.04 0.71
C ILE A 36 4.07 3.66 0.47
N GLY A 37 3.05 3.14 1.15
CA GLY A 37 1.71 3.70 1.10
C GLY A 37 1.66 5.11 1.65
N ALA A 38 2.34 5.35 2.77
CA ALA A 38 2.44 6.68 3.36
C ALA A 38 3.14 7.66 2.44
N VAL A 39 4.20 7.22 1.74
CA VAL A 39 4.89 8.09 0.77
C VAL A 39 3.95 8.47 -0.37
N ALA A 40 3.23 7.49 -0.92
CA ALA A 40 2.25 7.78 -1.98
C ALA A 40 1.17 8.75 -1.50
N ALA A 41 0.67 8.56 -0.28
CA ALA A 41 -0.32 9.44 0.32
C ALA A 41 0.21 10.86 0.53
N ARG A 42 1.44 11.00 1.06
CA ARG A 42 2.08 12.30 1.26
C ARG A 42 2.24 13.07 -0.04
N ARG A 43 2.69 12.37 -1.08
CA ARG A 43 2.89 12.97 -2.40
C ARG A 43 1.57 13.48 -2.98
N TYR A 44 0.52 12.68 -2.84
CA TYR A 44 -0.79 13.05 -3.36
C TYR A 44 -1.39 14.22 -2.58
N ALA A 45 -1.38 14.14 -1.25
CA ALA A 45 -2.00 15.14 -0.38
C ALA A 45 -1.16 16.41 -0.24
N ASN A 46 0.13 16.34 -0.56
CA ASN A 46 1.10 17.40 -0.28
C ASN A 46 1.04 17.82 1.20
N ALA A 47 1.01 16.83 2.08
CA ALA A 47 0.83 17.01 3.51
C ALA A 47 1.33 15.79 4.28
N ALA A 48 1.53 15.93 5.58
CA ALA A 48 1.76 14.79 6.47
C ALA A 48 0.50 13.92 6.52
N VAL A 49 0.68 12.64 6.77
CA VAL A 49 -0.43 11.70 6.87
C VAL A 49 -0.26 10.81 8.10
N THR A 50 -1.37 10.26 8.59
CA THR A 50 -1.35 9.23 9.61
C THR A 50 -2.10 8.00 9.09
N THR A 51 -1.62 6.82 9.45
CA THR A 51 -2.24 5.55 9.06
C THR A 51 -3.48 5.31 9.91
N VAL A 52 -4.61 5.04 9.26
CA VAL A 52 -5.87 4.73 9.94
C VAL A 52 -6.09 3.23 10.02
N CYS A 53 -5.91 2.54 8.91
CA CYS A 53 -6.07 1.08 8.87
C CYS A 53 -5.44 0.51 7.62
N VAL A 54 -5.26 -0.82 7.63
CA VAL A 54 -4.88 -1.59 6.46
C VAL A 54 -5.97 -2.63 6.26
N ASP A 55 -6.64 -2.58 5.11
CA ASP A 55 -7.72 -3.51 4.79
C ASP A 55 -7.23 -4.52 3.74
N HIS A 56 -7.82 -5.71 3.80
CA HIS A 56 -7.67 -6.74 2.77
C HIS A 56 -6.21 -7.09 2.43
N LEU A 57 -5.37 -7.19 3.46
CA LEU A 57 -4.02 -7.68 3.29
C LEU A 57 -4.05 -9.21 3.12
N THR A 58 -3.79 -9.66 1.91
CA THR A 58 -3.79 -11.09 1.58
C THR A 58 -2.42 -11.49 1.08
N PHE A 59 -1.82 -12.51 1.70
CA PHE A 59 -0.56 -13.09 1.24
C PHE A 59 -0.84 -14.16 0.19
N ILE A 60 -0.21 -14.01 -0.97
CA ILE A 60 -0.38 -14.93 -2.12
C ILE A 60 0.78 -15.91 -2.18
N ALA A 61 2.00 -15.45 -1.90
CA ALA A 61 3.22 -16.25 -1.98
C ALA A 61 4.27 -15.73 -0.99
N PRO A 62 5.20 -16.60 -0.55
CA PRO A 62 6.29 -16.18 0.33
C PRO A 62 7.39 -15.48 -0.45
N ALA A 63 8.21 -14.70 0.27
CA ALA A 63 9.49 -14.19 -0.20
C ALA A 63 10.58 -14.75 0.71
N TYR A 64 11.78 -14.93 0.17
CA TYR A 64 12.87 -15.58 0.86
C TYR A 64 14.10 -14.68 0.93
N PRO A 65 15.06 -14.98 1.83
CA PRO A 65 16.30 -14.21 1.88
C PRO A 65 16.93 -14.09 0.50
N ASN A 66 17.44 -12.91 0.21
CA ASN A 66 18.07 -12.53 -1.05
C ASN A 66 17.11 -12.30 -2.22
N ASP A 67 15.81 -12.45 -2.02
CA ASP A 67 14.84 -12.05 -3.04
C ASP A 67 14.78 -10.52 -3.14
N THR A 68 14.52 -10.04 -4.36
CA THR A 68 14.21 -8.63 -4.60
C THR A 68 12.71 -8.44 -4.51
N VAL A 69 12.27 -7.62 -3.55
CA VAL A 69 10.85 -7.26 -3.40
C VAL A 69 10.64 -5.87 -3.97
N VAL A 70 9.71 -5.77 -4.92
CA VAL A 70 9.30 -4.50 -5.52
C VAL A 70 7.89 -4.19 -5.04
N GLN A 71 7.67 -2.96 -4.61
CA GLN A 71 6.36 -2.51 -4.18
C GLN A 71 5.92 -1.32 -5.01
N GLU A 72 4.64 -1.30 -5.38
CA GLU A 72 4.03 -0.22 -6.14
C GLU A 72 2.78 0.24 -5.40
N ALA A 73 2.73 1.55 -5.12
CA ALA A 73 1.64 2.17 -4.39
C ALA A 73 0.97 3.24 -5.25
N ARG A 74 -0.36 3.27 -5.22
CA ARG A 74 -1.14 4.27 -5.95
C ARG A 74 -2.41 4.61 -5.19
N VAL A 75 -2.82 5.87 -5.27
CA VAL A 75 -4.09 6.31 -4.68
C VAL A 75 -5.24 5.75 -5.50
N THR A 76 -6.22 5.18 -4.83
CA THR A 76 -7.40 4.57 -5.46
C THR A 76 -8.68 5.34 -5.17
N TRP A 77 -8.71 6.09 -4.08
CA TRP A 77 -9.90 6.80 -3.63
C TRP A 77 -9.53 7.92 -2.65
N THR A 78 -10.32 8.98 -2.63
CA THR A 78 -10.22 10.02 -1.62
C THR A 78 -11.59 10.33 -1.04
N GLY A 79 -11.64 10.56 0.28
CA GLY A 79 -12.74 11.24 0.96
C GLY A 79 -12.39 12.71 1.15
N ARG A 80 -13.00 13.36 2.15
CA ARG A 80 -12.70 14.78 2.40
C ARG A 80 -11.28 14.96 2.95
N THR A 81 -10.90 14.17 3.94
CA THR A 81 -9.59 14.26 4.61
C THR A 81 -8.81 12.95 4.55
N SER A 82 -9.42 11.89 4.05
CA SER A 82 -8.83 10.56 3.99
C SER A 82 -8.55 10.14 2.55
N LEU A 83 -7.66 9.18 2.40
CA LEU A 83 -7.37 8.59 1.10
C LEU A 83 -6.98 7.14 1.27
N GLU A 84 -7.32 6.34 0.26
CA GLU A 84 -6.94 4.94 0.18
C GLU A 84 -5.80 4.78 -0.82
N VAL A 85 -4.82 3.97 -0.45
CA VAL A 85 -3.69 3.62 -1.30
C VAL A 85 -3.66 2.11 -1.46
N ARG A 86 -3.60 1.64 -2.71
CA ARG A 86 -3.35 0.24 -3.02
C ARG A 86 -1.85 0.01 -3.09
N VAL A 87 -1.37 -1.01 -2.41
CA VAL A 87 0.04 -1.42 -2.45
C VAL A 87 0.13 -2.84 -2.93
N ASP A 88 0.80 -3.04 -4.06
CA ASP A 88 1.13 -4.35 -4.60
C ASP A 88 2.59 -4.66 -4.33
N SER A 89 2.87 -5.87 -3.84
CA SER A 89 4.23 -6.33 -3.59
C SER A 89 4.52 -7.55 -4.46
N PHE A 90 5.70 -7.57 -5.06
CA PHE A 90 6.15 -8.61 -5.99
C PHE A 90 7.54 -9.06 -5.62
N VAL A 91 7.86 -10.34 -5.89
CA VAL A 91 9.24 -10.80 -5.99
C VAL A 91 9.65 -10.66 -7.45
N GLU A 92 10.71 -9.91 -7.69
CA GLU A 92 11.26 -9.73 -9.05
C GLU A 92 12.40 -10.71 -9.27
N ARG A 93 12.29 -11.50 -10.32
CA ARG A 93 13.33 -12.46 -10.70
C ARG A 93 14.46 -11.77 -11.44
N LEU A 94 15.57 -12.45 -11.57
CA LEU A 94 16.76 -11.91 -12.25
C LEU A 94 16.49 -11.54 -13.71
N ASP A 95 15.53 -12.21 -14.35
CA ASP A 95 15.13 -11.89 -15.74
C ASP A 95 14.12 -10.74 -15.83
N GLY A 96 13.75 -10.14 -14.69
CA GLY A 96 12.80 -9.02 -14.64
C GLY A 96 11.33 -9.42 -14.52
N THR A 97 11.01 -10.71 -14.60
CA THR A 97 9.63 -11.15 -14.36
C THR A 97 9.27 -11.03 -12.88
N ARG A 98 7.98 -10.85 -12.59
CA ARG A 98 7.51 -10.60 -11.24
C ARG A 98 6.44 -11.59 -10.82
N ASP A 99 6.56 -12.10 -9.60
CA ASP A 99 5.57 -12.95 -8.98
C ASP A 99 4.87 -12.17 -7.86
N PRO A 100 3.53 -12.10 -7.83
CA PRO A 100 2.84 -11.36 -6.78
C PRO A 100 3.00 -12.04 -5.43
N VAL A 101 3.27 -11.22 -4.41
CA VAL A 101 3.39 -11.65 -3.01
C VAL A 101 2.15 -11.28 -2.23
N ASN A 102 1.70 -10.03 -2.37
CA ASN A 102 0.46 -9.59 -1.72
C ASN A 102 -0.11 -8.33 -2.39
N ARG A 103 -1.33 -8.02 -2.00
CA ARG A 103 -1.99 -6.76 -2.29
C ARG A 103 -2.65 -6.27 -1.00
N ALA A 104 -2.52 -4.99 -0.72
CA ALA A 104 -3.11 -4.38 0.45
C ALA A 104 -3.74 -3.04 0.08
N TYR A 105 -4.72 -2.64 0.87
CA TYR A 105 -5.35 -1.33 0.77
C TYR A 105 -5.20 -0.64 2.12
N ALA A 106 -4.44 0.45 2.14
CA ALA A 106 -4.16 1.21 3.34
C ALA A 106 -4.90 2.54 3.30
N VAL A 107 -5.44 2.96 4.42
CA VAL A 107 -6.18 4.22 4.53
C VAL A 107 -5.39 5.18 5.41
N TYR A 108 -5.26 6.40 4.92
CA TYR A 108 -4.54 7.48 5.58
C TYR A 108 -5.44 8.69 5.72
N VAL A 109 -5.15 9.50 6.74
CA VAL A 109 -5.78 10.81 6.91
C VAL A 109 -4.67 11.86 6.80
N ALA A 110 -4.91 12.87 5.97
CA ALA A 110 -3.99 14.00 5.83
C ALA A 110 -4.10 14.92 7.04
N LEU A 111 -2.96 15.45 7.47
CA LEU A 111 -2.85 16.27 8.66
C LEU A 111 -2.29 17.65 8.32
N ASP A 112 -2.80 18.68 8.99
CA ASP A 112 -2.23 20.01 8.92
C ASP A 112 -1.04 20.15 9.90
N GLU A 113 -0.50 21.38 10.02
CA GLU A 113 0.66 21.64 10.86
C GLU A 113 0.36 21.46 12.36
N GLU A 114 -0.92 21.47 12.75
CA GLU A 114 -1.35 21.23 14.13
C GLU A 114 -1.79 19.78 14.35
N GLU A 115 -1.49 18.90 13.37
CA GLU A 115 -1.86 17.48 13.40
C GLU A 115 -3.37 17.24 13.40
N LYS A 116 -4.13 18.14 12.81
CA LYS A 116 -5.58 17.98 12.62
C LYS A 116 -5.90 17.57 11.20
N PRO A 117 -7.01 16.85 10.96
CA PRO A 117 -7.39 16.44 9.61
C PRO A 117 -7.47 17.61 8.64
N ARG A 118 -6.88 17.41 7.47
CA ARG A 118 -6.80 18.40 6.40
C ARG A 118 -7.44 17.84 5.13
N ALA A 119 -8.16 18.68 4.40
CA ALA A 119 -8.78 18.29 3.15
C ALA A 119 -7.73 17.87 2.13
N VAL A 120 -8.03 16.80 1.38
CA VAL A 120 -7.18 16.32 0.27
C VAL A 120 -7.81 16.68 -1.06
N PRO A 121 -6.99 16.89 -2.12
CA PRO A 121 -7.54 17.09 -3.46
C PRO A 121 -8.36 15.87 -3.87
N PRO A 122 -9.56 16.06 -4.45
CA PRO A 122 -10.37 14.93 -4.88
C PRO A 122 -9.67 14.12 -5.97
N PHE A 123 -9.67 12.78 -5.82
CA PHE A 123 -9.19 11.88 -6.85
C PHE A 123 -10.32 11.64 -7.84
N VAL A 124 -10.07 11.91 -9.11
CA VAL A 124 -11.03 11.70 -10.18
C VAL A 124 -10.53 10.55 -11.04
N PRO A 125 -11.20 9.39 -11.01
CA PRO A 125 -10.78 8.27 -11.86
C PRO A 125 -10.98 8.61 -13.34
N GLU A 126 -9.98 8.29 -14.16
CA GLU A 126 -9.97 8.62 -15.59
C GLU A 126 -10.07 7.40 -16.48
N THR A 127 -9.61 6.24 -16.01
CA THR A 127 -9.65 4.98 -16.76
C THR A 127 -10.72 4.05 -16.20
N ASP A 128 -11.11 3.04 -16.98
CA ASP A 128 -12.04 2.03 -16.50
C ASP A 128 -11.51 1.28 -15.29
N GLU A 129 -10.21 0.97 -15.29
CA GLU A 129 -9.56 0.32 -14.15
C GLU A 129 -9.65 1.20 -12.91
N GLU A 130 -9.35 2.49 -13.04
CA GLU A 130 -9.42 3.44 -11.92
C GLU A 130 -10.85 3.59 -11.41
N ARG A 131 -11.84 3.59 -12.29
CA ARG A 131 -13.25 3.66 -11.90
C ARG A 131 -13.69 2.41 -11.13
N GLN A 132 -13.24 1.24 -11.55
CA GLN A 132 -13.51 -0.01 -10.84
C GLN A 132 -12.85 -0.03 -9.46
N GLU A 133 -11.60 0.38 -9.36
CA GLU A 133 -10.88 0.49 -8.10
C GLU A 133 -11.54 1.48 -7.15
N TYR A 134 -11.98 2.61 -7.68
CA TYR A 134 -12.67 3.63 -6.89
C TYR A 134 -14.00 3.10 -6.32
N ALA A 135 -14.79 2.42 -7.13
CA ALA A 135 -16.05 1.82 -6.70
C ALA A 135 -15.82 0.75 -5.62
N ALA A 136 -14.79 -0.08 -5.80
CA ALA A 136 -14.42 -1.10 -4.81
C ALA A 136 -13.97 -0.45 -3.50
N ALA A 137 -13.25 0.67 -3.58
CA ALA A 137 -12.81 1.42 -2.40
C ALA A 137 -14.00 1.97 -1.61
N LEU A 138 -15.04 2.46 -2.30
CA LEU A 138 -16.27 2.89 -1.64
C LEU A 138 -16.94 1.75 -0.89
N ALA A 139 -16.99 0.56 -1.47
CA ALA A 139 -17.55 -0.62 -0.82
C ALA A 139 -16.74 -0.99 0.45
N ARG A 140 -15.41 -0.96 0.38
CA ARG A 140 -14.55 -1.19 1.55
C ARG A 140 -14.79 -0.16 2.64
N ARG A 141 -14.97 1.10 2.27
CA ARG A 141 -15.25 2.18 3.21
C ARG A 141 -16.55 1.96 3.96
N GLU A 142 -17.62 1.54 3.25
CA GLU A 142 -18.90 1.26 3.88
C GLU A 142 -18.80 0.15 4.91
N ILE A 143 -18.08 -0.93 4.59
CA ILE A 143 -17.86 -2.04 5.54
C ILE A 143 -17.07 -1.54 6.75
N ARG A 144 -16.03 -0.74 6.53
CA ARG A 144 -15.18 -0.20 7.59
C ARG A 144 -15.98 0.69 8.55
N LEU A 145 -16.89 1.50 8.03
CA LEU A 145 -17.70 2.40 8.84
C LEU A 145 -18.75 1.69 9.70
N LYS A 146 -19.07 0.42 9.37
CA LYS A 146 -20.02 -0.37 10.14
C LYS A 146 -19.40 -1.14 11.29
N ARG A 147 -18.09 -1.11 11.44
CA ARG A 147 -17.37 -1.81 12.50
C ARG A 147 -17.47 -1.10 13.84
#